data_9608be85f40cded99c48bccd2e93aa9a
#
_entry.id   9608be85f40cded99c48bccd2e93aa9a
#
_cell.length_a   1.000
_cell.length_b   1.000
_cell.length_c   1.000
_cell.angle_alpha   90.00
_cell.angle_beta   90.00
_cell.angle_gamma   90.00
#
_symmetry.space_group_name_H-M   'P 1'
#
loop_
_entity.id
_entity.type
_entity.pdbx_description
1 polymer ?
#
loop_
_entity_poly.entity_id
_entity_poly.type
_entity_poly.pdbx_seq_one_letter_code
_entity_poly.pdbx_strand_id
1 'polypeptide(L)'
;LRRDLRAGISDKTINKICKKTDYEIPIFGCQLATNSEGRPEMKGTKRLEPKLDGVRVLLMVIPSDFGDVTTICFSRNGKQFDNFGHIEEQVRNNWIKIARGHQNALINGFVLDGEVIGNTFQELMRQARRKTDVQAEDSVFNIFDVIPLQEFREGHWNAQLNQRIQLLEAMRPVIDTMPNVELLPHIMVNLDTAAGKDQLERYAKDQVNAGFEGIMIKNVDAPYECKRNTFWMKWKPTITVDLEVVGVEEGTGRNLGRLGALVCAGEDDGKEITVNVGSGFSDIDRDSLWADRNMVIGKTCEILCDVITRNMDGTYSLRFPRFVRFRLDK
;
A
#
# COMPACT_ATOMS: atom_id res chain seq x y z
N LEU A 1 6.49 6.77 -25.21
CA LEU A 1 6.88 5.36 -25.28
C LEU A 1 5.82 4.52 -24.58
N ARG A 2 5.17 3.62 -25.32
CA ARG A 2 4.24 2.65 -24.71
C ARG A 2 5.05 1.73 -23.79
N ARG A 3 4.78 1.77 -22.49
CA ARG A 3 5.41 0.90 -21.48
C ARG A 3 4.99 -0.57 -21.54
N ASP A 4 4.19 -0.96 -22.51
CA ASP A 4 3.72 -2.34 -22.69
C ASP A 4 4.47 -2.97 -23.87
N LEU A 5 5.67 -3.41 -23.59
CA LEU A 5 6.50 -4.09 -24.61
C LEU A 5 6.01 -5.51 -24.92
N ARG A 6 5.11 -6.09 -24.11
CA ARG A 6 4.62 -7.50 -24.20
C ARG A 6 5.69 -8.53 -24.55
N ALA A 7 6.95 -8.17 -24.28
CA ALA A 7 8.13 -8.97 -24.64
C ALA A 7 8.51 -9.98 -23.56
N GLY A 8 7.69 -10.12 -22.50
CA GLY A 8 8.01 -10.95 -21.34
C GLY A 8 9.17 -10.44 -20.49
N ILE A 9 9.72 -9.24 -20.80
CA ILE A 9 10.84 -8.60 -20.11
C ILE A 9 10.34 -7.31 -19.48
N SER A 10 10.53 -7.16 -18.16
CA SER A 10 10.15 -5.93 -17.44
C SER A 10 11.30 -4.90 -17.44
N ASP A 11 10.96 -3.61 -17.27
CA ASP A 11 11.93 -2.52 -17.07
C ASP A 11 12.95 -2.89 -15.99
N LYS A 12 12.51 -3.54 -14.91
CA LYS A 12 13.39 -4.02 -13.83
C LYS A 12 14.39 -5.07 -14.31
N THR A 13 14.00 -5.90 -15.26
CA THR A 13 14.90 -6.92 -15.84
C THR A 13 15.95 -6.27 -16.72
N ILE A 14 15.57 -5.28 -17.53
CA ILE A 14 16.47 -4.49 -18.35
C ILE A 14 17.46 -3.74 -17.44
N ASN A 15 16.98 -3.06 -16.41
CA ASN A 15 17.79 -2.27 -15.50
C ASN A 15 18.75 -3.08 -14.63
N LYS A 16 18.53 -4.40 -14.48
CA LYS A 16 19.57 -5.27 -13.86
C LYS A 16 20.85 -5.32 -14.67
N ILE A 17 20.74 -5.24 -16.00
CA ILE A 17 21.88 -5.32 -16.94
C ILE A 17 22.40 -3.90 -17.23
N CYS A 18 21.50 -2.93 -17.42
CA CYS A 18 21.82 -1.57 -17.88
C CYS A 18 22.03 -0.57 -16.73
N LYS A 19 22.17 -1.04 -15.49
CA LYS A 19 22.33 -0.20 -14.31
C LYS A 19 23.54 0.73 -14.44
N LYS A 20 23.31 2.04 -14.22
CA LYS A 20 24.32 3.10 -14.35
C LYS A 20 24.87 3.27 -15.76
N THR A 21 24.12 2.95 -16.79
CA THR A 21 24.42 3.23 -18.19
C THR A 21 23.38 4.17 -18.77
N ASP A 22 23.66 4.77 -19.94
CA ASP A 22 22.71 5.61 -20.69
C ASP A 22 21.46 4.84 -21.17
N TYR A 23 21.48 3.52 -21.05
CA TYR A 23 20.35 2.64 -21.39
C TYR A 23 19.47 2.27 -20.19
N GLU A 24 19.76 2.79 -19.01
CA GLU A 24 18.91 2.58 -17.83
C GLU A 24 17.55 3.25 -18.05
N ILE A 25 16.48 2.46 -17.96
CA ILE A 25 15.10 2.95 -18.14
C ILE A 25 14.67 3.64 -16.85
N PRO A 26 14.30 4.93 -16.87
CA PRO A 26 13.75 5.61 -15.71
C PRO A 26 12.48 4.88 -15.21
N ILE A 27 12.51 4.39 -13.99
CA ILE A 27 11.36 3.72 -13.37
C ILE A 27 10.58 4.74 -12.56
N PHE A 28 9.29 4.90 -12.90
CA PHE A 28 8.38 5.66 -12.06
C PHE A 28 8.29 5.01 -10.69
N GLY A 29 8.45 5.78 -9.63
CA GLY A 29 8.42 5.30 -8.27
C GLY A 29 7.81 6.34 -7.33
N CYS A 30 7.43 5.88 -6.15
CA CYS A 30 7.05 6.72 -5.03
C CYS A 30 7.57 6.09 -3.74
N GLN A 31 7.46 6.81 -2.63
CA GLN A 31 7.84 6.26 -1.34
C GLN A 31 6.95 5.09 -0.96
N LEU A 32 7.57 3.97 -0.55
CA LEU A 32 6.88 2.73 -0.17
C LEU A 32 7.22 2.35 1.27
N ALA A 33 6.21 1.83 1.98
CA ALA A 33 6.34 1.41 3.36
C ALA A 33 6.89 -0.02 3.50
N THR A 34 7.57 -0.28 4.62
CA THR A 34 7.96 -1.61 5.11
C THR A 34 7.00 -2.07 6.22
N ASN A 35 7.07 -3.35 6.63
CA ASN A 35 6.40 -3.81 7.84
C ASN A 35 7.11 -3.23 9.09
N SER A 36 6.35 -2.85 10.11
CA SER A 36 6.88 -2.28 11.36
C SER A 36 7.37 -3.33 12.36
N GLU A 37 6.96 -4.59 12.20
CA GLU A 37 7.30 -5.68 13.13
C GLU A 37 8.80 -5.89 13.22
N GLY A 38 9.32 -5.93 14.45
CA GLY A 38 10.74 -6.15 14.75
C GLY A 38 11.68 -5.05 14.25
N ARG A 39 11.18 -3.84 13.90
CA ARG A 39 12.00 -2.77 13.36
C ARG A 39 12.61 -1.90 14.47
N PRO A 40 13.94 -1.72 14.49
CA PRO A 40 14.61 -0.83 15.44
C PRO A 40 14.27 0.65 15.25
N GLU A 41 13.72 1.01 14.09
CA GLU A 41 13.27 2.38 13.78
C GLU A 41 11.95 2.75 14.46
N MET A 42 11.31 1.83 15.20
CA MET A 42 10.13 2.09 16.03
C MET A 42 10.50 2.86 17.30
N LYS A 43 11.03 4.08 17.11
CA LYS A 43 11.48 5.02 18.14
C LYS A 43 11.36 6.47 17.65
N GLY A 44 11.49 7.43 18.56
CA GLY A 44 11.36 8.86 18.24
C GLY A 44 9.93 9.26 17.96
N THR A 45 9.74 10.49 17.47
CA THR A 45 8.44 11.01 17.10
C THR A 45 7.97 10.43 15.77
N LYS A 46 6.74 9.94 15.76
CA LYS A 46 6.08 9.37 14.58
C LYS A 46 4.76 10.05 14.31
N ARG A 47 4.43 10.20 13.02
CA ARG A 47 3.09 10.49 12.54
C ARG A 47 2.37 9.17 12.32
N LEU A 48 1.20 9.02 12.92
CA LEU A 48 0.31 7.88 12.73
C LEU A 48 -0.89 8.30 11.89
N GLU A 49 -1.23 7.48 10.90
CA GLU A 49 -2.37 7.67 10.00
C GLU A 49 -3.17 6.37 9.90
N PRO A 50 -4.50 6.43 9.65
CA PRO A 50 -5.24 5.23 9.28
C PRO A 50 -4.66 4.65 7.98
N LYS A 51 -4.54 3.33 7.91
CA LYS A 51 -4.17 2.66 6.67
C LYS A 51 -5.42 2.38 5.86
N LEU A 52 -5.62 3.19 4.84
CA LEU A 52 -6.74 3.05 3.93
C LEU A 52 -6.59 1.79 3.05
N ASP A 53 -7.70 1.16 2.69
CA ASP A 53 -7.79 0.09 1.70
C ASP A 53 -8.38 0.65 0.40
N GLY A 54 -7.56 1.37 -0.35
CA GLY A 54 -7.95 2.09 -1.55
C GLY A 54 -6.97 1.89 -2.71
N VAL A 55 -6.92 2.88 -3.57
CA VAL A 55 -5.99 2.95 -4.71
C VAL A 55 -5.03 4.09 -4.50
N ARG A 56 -3.72 3.78 -4.38
CA ARG A 56 -2.68 4.81 -4.31
C ARG A 56 -2.67 5.64 -5.57
N VAL A 57 -2.81 6.95 -5.41
CA VAL A 57 -2.77 7.93 -6.48
C VAL A 57 -1.70 8.98 -6.23
N LEU A 58 -0.92 9.25 -7.26
CA LEU A 58 0.02 10.36 -7.35
C LEU A 58 -0.59 11.36 -8.35
N LEU A 59 -1.23 12.40 -7.85
CA LEU A 59 -1.82 13.44 -8.67
C LEU A 59 -0.77 14.50 -8.96
N MET A 60 -0.34 14.57 -10.22
CA MET A 60 0.64 15.55 -10.68
C MET A 60 -0.06 16.80 -11.17
N VAL A 61 0.42 17.95 -10.71
CA VAL A 61 0.03 19.28 -11.17
C VAL A 61 1.20 19.86 -11.95
N ILE A 62 1.00 20.09 -13.25
CA ILE A 62 2.05 20.48 -14.19
C ILE A 62 1.63 21.80 -14.84
N PRO A 63 2.12 22.95 -14.34
CA PRO A 63 1.91 24.23 -14.99
C PRO A 63 2.66 24.30 -16.34
N SER A 64 2.08 25.00 -17.31
CA SER A 64 2.72 25.35 -18.56
C SER A 64 3.24 26.79 -18.52
N ASP A 65 4.20 27.10 -19.43
CA ASP A 65 4.73 28.46 -19.60
C ASP A 65 3.66 29.47 -20.05
N PHE A 66 2.53 28.98 -20.57
CA PHE A 66 1.41 29.80 -21.07
C PHE A 66 0.32 30.06 -20.03
N GLY A 67 0.51 29.61 -18.79
CA GLY A 67 -0.42 29.79 -17.66
C GLY A 67 -1.48 28.70 -17.54
N ASP A 68 -1.54 27.75 -18.47
CA ASP A 68 -2.38 26.56 -18.36
C ASP A 68 -1.80 25.56 -17.36
N VAL A 69 -2.64 24.70 -16.82
CA VAL A 69 -2.21 23.63 -15.92
C VAL A 69 -2.80 22.29 -16.34
N THR A 70 -1.98 21.27 -16.36
CA THR A 70 -2.40 19.89 -16.54
C THR A 70 -2.37 19.16 -15.21
N THR A 71 -3.44 18.42 -14.92
CA THR A 71 -3.53 17.50 -13.77
C THR A 71 -3.67 16.08 -14.28
N ILE A 72 -2.88 15.15 -13.73
CA ILE A 72 -2.88 13.75 -14.16
C ILE A 72 -2.72 12.85 -12.94
N CYS A 73 -3.61 11.86 -12.81
CA CYS A 73 -3.53 10.82 -11.79
C CYS A 73 -2.71 9.62 -12.25
N PHE A 74 -1.71 9.24 -11.47
CA PHE A 74 -0.88 8.05 -11.72
C PHE A 74 -0.97 7.06 -10.57
N SER A 75 -0.90 5.78 -10.92
CA SER A 75 -0.68 4.72 -9.93
C SER A 75 0.76 4.75 -9.40
N ARG A 76 1.02 4.07 -8.29
CA ARG A 76 2.37 3.90 -7.71
C ARG A 76 3.42 3.33 -8.68
N ASN A 77 3.00 2.75 -9.80
CA ASN A 77 3.86 2.17 -10.82
C ASN A 77 3.90 3.02 -12.10
N GLY A 78 3.34 4.23 -12.08
CA GLY A 78 3.29 5.17 -13.22
C GLY A 78 2.30 4.82 -14.31
N LYS A 79 1.30 3.99 -14.03
CA LYS A 79 0.16 3.81 -14.93
C LYS A 79 -0.81 4.95 -14.70
N GLN A 80 -1.20 5.66 -15.75
CA GLN A 80 -2.21 6.70 -15.70
C GLN A 80 -3.58 6.09 -15.38
N PHE A 81 -4.35 6.81 -14.59
CA PHE A 81 -5.77 6.58 -14.35
C PHE A 81 -6.59 7.62 -15.11
N ASP A 82 -7.61 7.14 -15.82
CA ASP A 82 -8.53 8.00 -16.56
C ASP A 82 -9.89 8.12 -15.83
N ASN A 83 -10.01 7.54 -14.63
CA ASN A 83 -11.26 7.36 -13.90
C ASN A 83 -11.50 8.40 -12.78
N PHE A 84 -10.56 9.31 -12.57
CA PHE A 84 -10.59 10.30 -11.48
C PHE A 84 -10.64 11.75 -11.99
N GLY A 85 -11.31 11.97 -13.13
CA GLY A 85 -11.40 13.28 -13.78
C GLY A 85 -12.02 14.36 -12.89
N HIS A 86 -12.99 14.01 -12.05
CA HIS A 86 -13.61 14.91 -11.07
C HIS A 86 -12.61 15.40 -9.99
N ILE A 87 -11.69 14.54 -9.53
CA ILE A 87 -10.62 14.92 -8.61
C ILE A 87 -9.59 15.81 -9.32
N GLU A 88 -9.17 15.41 -10.52
CA GLU A 88 -8.23 16.20 -11.33
C GLU A 88 -8.77 17.61 -11.60
N GLU A 89 -10.05 17.74 -11.92
CA GLU A 89 -10.69 19.02 -12.18
C GLU A 89 -10.73 19.92 -10.94
N GLN A 90 -11.11 19.37 -9.78
CA GLN A 90 -11.13 20.12 -8.52
C GLN A 90 -9.75 20.66 -8.15
N VAL A 91 -8.70 19.84 -8.26
CA VAL A 91 -7.33 20.27 -8.00
C VAL A 91 -6.86 21.27 -9.05
N ARG A 92 -7.14 21.04 -10.34
CA ARG A 92 -6.80 21.95 -11.44
C ARG A 92 -7.40 23.35 -11.24
N ASN A 93 -8.67 23.43 -10.86
CA ASN A 93 -9.36 24.70 -10.63
C ASN A 93 -8.85 25.48 -9.41
N ASN A 94 -8.18 24.82 -8.49
CA ASN A 94 -7.66 25.39 -7.26
C ASN A 94 -6.12 25.40 -7.16
N TRP A 95 -5.39 24.91 -8.16
CA TRP A 95 -3.95 24.67 -8.08
C TRP A 95 -3.13 25.90 -7.68
N ILE A 96 -3.49 27.10 -8.20
CA ILE A 96 -2.75 28.32 -7.90
C ILE A 96 -2.94 28.76 -6.44
N LYS A 97 -4.11 28.52 -5.85
CA LYS A 97 -4.38 28.80 -4.45
C LYS A 97 -3.60 27.81 -3.57
N ILE A 98 -3.54 26.56 -3.97
CA ILE A 98 -2.73 25.51 -3.35
C ILE A 98 -1.25 25.91 -3.39
N ALA A 99 -0.71 26.30 -4.54
CA ALA A 99 0.69 26.64 -4.72
C ALA A 99 1.14 27.93 -4.02
N ARG A 100 0.30 28.98 -4.03
CA ARG A 100 0.65 30.31 -3.47
C ARG A 100 0.78 30.34 -1.96
N GLY A 101 0.16 29.41 -1.25
CA GLY A 101 0.26 29.34 0.23
C GLY A 101 1.66 29.02 0.76
N HIS A 102 2.66 28.76 -0.09
CA HIS A 102 3.90 28.08 0.29
C HIS A 102 5.18 28.68 -0.27
N GLN A 103 5.39 29.97 -0.12
CA GLN A 103 6.66 30.62 -0.46
C GLN A 103 7.23 30.19 -1.82
N ASN A 104 6.36 29.98 -2.82
CA ASN A 104 6.70 29.57 -4.19
C ASN A 104 7.29 28.16 -4.36
N ALA A 105 7.46 27.36 -3.32
CA ALA A 105 8.03 26.01 -3.46
C ALA A 105 7.24 25.09 -4.39
N LEU A 106 5.95 25.35 -4.59
CA LEU A 106 5.04 24.53 -5.40
C LEU A 106 4.58 25.21 -6.69
N ILE A 107 5.03 26.44 -6.98
CA ILE A 107 4.55 27.21 -8.13
C ILE A 107 4.96 26.61 -9.47
N ASN A 108 6.06 25.88 -9.52
CA ASN A 108 6.56 25.19 -10.72
C ASN A 108 5.95 23.78 -10.88
N GLY A 109 4.89 23.48 -10.12
CA GLY A 109 4.23 22.19 -10.12
C GLY A 109 4.57 21.33 -8.91
N PHE A 110 3.69 20.39 -8.64
CA PHE A 110 3.81 19.51 -7.48
C PHE A 110 3.07 18.19 -7.70
N VAL A 111 3.33 17.24 -6.81
CA VAL A 111 2.64 15.97 -6.73
C VAL A 111 1.95 15.88 -5.39
N LEU A 112 0.66 15.64 -5.39
CA LEU A 112 -0.11 15.23 -4.21
C LEU A 112 -0.09 13.71 -4.15
N ASP A 113 0.38 13.18 -3.03
CA ASP A 113 0.50 11.76 -2.80
C ASP A 113 -0.58 11.31 -1.82
N GLY A 114 -1.45 10.41 -2.24
CA GLY A 114 -2.62 10.04 -1.46
C GLY A 114 -3.21 8.69 -1.84
N GLU A 115 -4.32 8.37 -1.21
CA GLU A 115 -5.12 7.18 -1.47
C GLU A 115 -6.53 7.59 -1.88
N VAL A 116 -7.01 7.08 -3.01
CA VAL A 116 -8.41 7.22 -3.41
C VAL A 116 -9.18 6.07 -2.79
N ILE A 117 -10.26 6.39 -2.10
CA ILE A 117 -11.24 5.43 -1.57
C ILE A 117 -12.60 5.65 -2.23
N GLY A 118 -13.36 4.58 -2.44
CA GLY A 118 -14.74 4.59 -2.94
C GLY A 118 -15.63 3.81 -1.98
N ASN A 119 -16.90 3.65 -2.33
CA ASN A 119 -17.88 2.95 -1.50
C ASN A 119 -17.47 1.52 -1.12
N THR A 120 -16.83 0.80 -2.05
CA THR A 120 -16.17 -0.49 -1.77
C THR A 120 -14.85 -0.58 -2.53
N PHE A 121 -13.84 -1.24 -1.91
CA PHE A 121 -12.55 -1.50 -2.57
C PHE A 121 -12.70 -2.29 -3.87
N GLN A 122 -13.58 -3.30 -3.89
CA GLN A 122 -13.78 -4.14 -5.07
C GLN A 122 -14.37 -3.35 -6.24
N GLU A 123 -15.32 -2.47 -5.95
CA GLU A 123 -15.95 -1.61 -6.96
C GLU A 123 -14.96 -0.56 -7.49
N LEU A 124 -14.24 0.10 -6.60
CA LEU A 124 -13.18 1.04 -6.95
C LEU A 124 -12.10 0.38 -7.81
N MET A 125 -11.62 -0.81 -7.44
CA MET A 125 -10.62 -1.55 -8.22
C MET A 125 -11.17 -2.02 -9.57
N ARG A 126 -12.46 -2.34 -9.66
CA ARG A 126 -13.12 -2.68 -10.92
C ARG A 126 -13.17 -1.46 -11.84
N GLN A 127 -13.52 -0.29 -11.31
CA GLN A 127 -13.56 0.97 -12.04
C GLN A 127 -12.16 1.41 -12.47
N ALA A 128 -11.20 1.50 -11.56
CA ALA A 128 -9.83 1.94 -11.81
C ALA A 128 -9.04 1.06 -12.81
N ARG A 129 -9.46 -0.19 -13.03
CA ARG A 129 -8.85 -1.12 -13.99
C ARG A 129 -9.54 -1.15 -15.35
N ARG A 130 -10.71 -0.56 -15.50
CA ARG A 130 -11.42 -0.50 -16.78
C ARG A 130 -10.74 0.50 -17.72
N LYS A 131 -10.66 0.15 -19.00
CA LYS A 131 -10.14 1.02 -20.09
C LYS A 131 -11.20 1.95 -20.67
N THR A 132 -12.38 1.98 -20.09
CA THR A 132 -13.53 2.77 -20.56
C THR A 132 -13.77 3.96 -19.64
N ASP A 133 -14.31 5.05 -20.17
CA ASP A 133 -14.63 6.33 -19.49
C ASP A 133 -15.64 6.23 -18.34
N VAL A 134 -15.54 5.20 -17.52
CA VAL A 134 -16.34 5.07 -16.29
C VAL A 134 -15.67 5.88 -15.20
N GLN A 135 -16.23 7.03 -14.88
CA GLN A 135 -15.77 7.89 -13.80
C GLN A 135 -16.19 7.30 -12.45
N ALA A 136 -15.29 7.36 -11.48
CA ALA A 136 -15.55 6.95 -10.08
C ALA A 136 -15.96 8.18 -9.24
N GLU A 137 -17.08 8.82 -9.61
CA GLU A 137 -17.50 10.14 -9.12
C GLU A 137 -17.70 10.19 -7.58
N ASP A 138 -18.05 9.07 -6.97
CA ASP A 138 -18.23 8.94 -5.51
C ASP A 138 -16.90 8.74 -4.76
N SER A 139 -15.78 8.70 -5.47
CA SER A 139 -14.48 8.46 -4.84
C SER A 139 -13.90 9.75 -4.26
N VAL A 140 -13.16 9.59 -3.15
CA VAL A 140 -12.50 10.68 -2.42
C VAL A 140 -11.01 10.44 -2.37
N PHE A 141 -10.23 11.48 -2.69
CA PHE A 141 -8.78 11.48 -2.65
C PHE A 141 -8.27 11.97 -1.31
N ASN A 142 -7.71 11.07 -0.51
CA ASN A 142 -7.16 11.35 0.81
C ASN A 142 -5.65 11.61 0.70
N ILE A 143 -5.26 12.87 0.78
CA ILE A 143 -3.87 13.32 0.62
C ILE A 143 -3.13 13.12 1.94
N PHE A 144 -1.93 12.57 1.89
CA PHE A 144 -1.06 12.37 3.05
C PHE A 144 0.39 12.84 2.84
N ASP A 145 0.77 13.27 1.64
CA ASP A 145 2.06 13.91 1.37
C ASP A 145 1.98 14.85 0.16
N VAL A 146 2.95 15.75 0.05
CA VAL A 146 3.13 16.66 -1.09
C VAL A 146 4.61 16.80 -1.41
N ILE A 147 4.94 16.83 -2.69
CA ILE A 147 6.32 16.93 -3.17
C ILE A 147 6.34 17.89 -4.36
N PRO A 148 7.30 18.85 -4.47
CA PRO A 148 7.50 19.63 -5.68
C PRO A 148 7.78 18.71 -6.86
N LEU A 149 7.30 19.10 -8.05
CA LEU A 149 7.33 18.23 -9.23
C LEU A 149 8.77 17.89 -9.67
N GLN A 150 9.70 18.82 -9.53
CA GLN A 150 11.09 18.61 -9.92
C GLN A 150 11.77 17.57 -9.02
N GLU A 151 11.63 17.71 -7.71
CA GLU A 151 12.18 16.80 -6.71
C GLU A 151 11.57 15.38 -6.83
N PHE A 152 10.28 15.33 -7.17
CA PHE A 152 9.64 14.05 -7.45
C PHE A 152 10.23 13.37 -8.70
N ARG A 153 10.55 14.13 -9.76
CA ARG A 153 11.22 13.63 -10.96
C ARG A 153 12.65 13.16 -10.68
N GLU A 154 13.33 13.81 -9.75
CA GLU A 154 14.67 13.42 -9.27
C GLU A 154 14.63 12.21 -8.33
N GLY A 155 13.43 11.83 -7.86
CA GLY A 155 13.21 10.65 -7.03
C GLY A 155 13.44 10.88 -5.54
N HIS A 156 13.68 12.10 -5.10
CA HIS A 156 13.87 12.44 -3.69
C HIS A 156 13.61 13.93 -3.41
N TRP A 157 13.20 14.22 -2.17
CA TRP A 157 13.13 15.58 -1.62
C TRP A 157 13.60 15.59 -0.18
N ASN A 158 14.58 16.42 0.13
CA ASN A 158 15.24 16.47 1.44
C ASN A 158 14.40 17.11 2.55
N ALA A 159 13.26 17.77 2.21
CA ALA A 159 12.37 18.31 3.23
C ALA A 159 11.85 17.18 4.13
N GLN A 160 11.97 17.37 5.43
CA GLN A 160 11.48 16.44 6.44
C GLN A 160 9.95 16.32 6.38
N LEU A 161 9.39 15.19 6.78
CA LEU A 161 7.94 14.98 6.76
C LEU A 161 7.19 16.03 7.59
N ASN A 162 7.72 16.47 8.74
CA ASN A 162 7.10 17.54 9.55
C ASN A 162 6.97 18.85 8.76
N GLN A 163 7.92 19.21 7.91
CA GLN A 163 7.84 20.36 7.03
C GLN A 163 6.77 20.17 5.93
N ARG A 164 6.70 18.97 5.34
CA ARG A 164 5.70 18.64 4.34
C ARG A 164 4.28 18.61 4.91
N ILE A 165 4.13 18.17 6.17
CA ILE A 165 2.85 18.26 6.90
C ILE A 165 2.42 19.73 7.08
N GLN A 166 3.34 20.62 7.43
CA GLN A 166 3.03 22.05 7.55
C GLN A 166 2.55 22.63 6.20
N LEU A 167 3.14 22.20 5.10
CA LEU A 167 2.67 22.57 3.76
C LEU A 167 1.24 22.07 3.51
N LEU A 168 0.95 20.81 3.84
CA LEU A 168 -0.39 20.24 3.69
C LEU A 168 -1.42 20.97 4.56
N GLU A 169 -1.08 21.25 5.81
CA GLU A 169 -2.00 21.97 6.71
C GLU A 169 -2.28 23.41 6.23
N ALA A 170 -1.30 24.06 5.64
CA ALA A 170 -1.54 25.39 5.05
C ALA A 170 -2.38 25.34 3.75
N MET A 171 -2.46 24.18 3.07
CA MET A 171 -3.40 23.95 1.94
C MET A 171 -4.83 23.66 2.43
N ARG A 172 -5.02 23.27 3.70
CA ARG A 172 -6.31 22.86 4.25
C ARG A 172 -7.47 23.79 3.91
N PRO A 173 -7.37 25.13 4.06
CA PRO A 173 -8.48 26.03 3.75
C PRO A 173 -8.96 25.95 2.28
N VAL A 174 -8.07 25.54 1.36
CA VAL A 174 -8.43 25.36 -0.05
C VAL A 174 -8.95 23.94 -0.28
N ILE A 175 -8.30 22.93 0.32
CA ILE A 175 -8.70 21.53 0.19
C ILE A 175 -10.10 21.30 0.74
N ASP A 176 -10.43 21.87 1.88
CA ASP A 176 -11.76 21.74 2.51
C ASP A 176 -12.90 22.37 1.66
N THR A 177 -12.59 23.11 0.59
CA THR A 177 -13.60 23.57 -0.39
C THR A 177 -13.86 22.56 -1.52
N MET A 178 -13.10 21.49 -1.60
CA MET A 178 -13.18 20.48 -2.65
C MET A 178 -13.90 19.23 -2.12
N PRO A 179 -15.08 18.86 -2.63
CA PRO A 179 -15.90 17.79 -2.04
C PRO A 179 -15.29 16.39 -2.13
N ASN A 180 -14.39 16.16 -3.10
CA ASN A 180 -13.78 14.85 -3.32
C ASN A 180 -12.28 14.81 -3.00
N VAL A 181 -11.77 15.80 -2.24
CA VAL A 181 -10.36 15.87 -1.86
C VAL A 181 -10.26 16.22 -0.38
N GLU A 182 -9.53 15.42 0.36
CA GLU A 182 -9.39 15.57 1.81
C GLU A 182 -7.93 15.40 2.23
N LEU A 183 -7.55 16.02 3.36
CA LEU A 183 -6.30 15.68 4.03
C LEU A 183 -6.53 14.49 4.96
N LEU A 184 -5.71 13.47 4.82
CA LEU A 184 -5.79 12.30 5.69
C LEU A 184 -5.54 12.68 7.15
N PRO A 185 -6.45 12.37 8.09
CA PRO A 185 -6.28 12.66 9.50
C PRO A 185 -5.08 11.91 10.08
N HIS A 186 -4.43 12.52 11.07
CA HIS A 186 -3.26 11.94 11.71
C HIS A 186 -3.11 12.38 13.15
N ILE A 187 -2.30 11.64 13.91
CA ILE A 187 -1.82 12.04 15.23
C ILE A 187 -0.30 11.93 15.30
N MET A 188 0.28 12.65 16.27
CA MET A 188 1.71 12.60 16.55
C MET A 188 1.95 11.84 17.85
N VAL A 189 2.90 10.92 17.88
CA VAL A 189 3.26 10.15 19.07
C VAL A 189 4.78 10.10 19.25
N ASN A 190 5.24 10.10 20.50
CA ASN A 190 6.65 9.89 20.81
C ASN A 190 6.85 8.46 21.34
N LEU A 191 7.45 7.60 20.53
CA LEU A 191 7.64 6.18 20.83
C LEU A 191 8.79 5.90 21.83
N ASP A 192 9.54 6.91 22.25
CA ASP A 192 10.57 6.79 23.29
C ASP A 192 9.95 6.77 24.70
N THR A 193 8.66 7.12 24.81
CA THR A 193 7.91 7.12 26.06
C THR A 193 6.94 5.94 26.15
N ALA A 194 6.67 5.46 27.38
CA ALA A 194 5.63 4.45 27.60
C ALA A 194 4.25 4.94 27.14
N ALA A 195 3.89 6.18 27.48
CA ALA A 195 2.63 6.77 27.08
C ALA A 195 2.46 6.85 25.55
N GLY A 196 3.53 7.13 24.80
CA GLY A 196 3.49 7.15 23.33
C GLY A 196 3.33 5.74 22.74
N LYS A 197 3.92 4.71 23.34
CA LYS A 197 3.70 3.31 22.93
C LYS A 197 2.26 2.86 23.19
N ASP A 198 1.72 3.19 24.37
CA ASP A 198 0.32 2.91 24.70
C ASP A 198 -0.65 3.68 23.75
N GLN A 199 -0.27 4.90 23.35
CA GLN A 199 -1.06 5.68 22.40
C GLN A 199 -1.04 5.07 21.00
N LEU A 200 0.11 4.54 20.54
CA LEU A 200 0.21 3.81 19.28
C LEU A 200 -0.72 2.60 19.27
N GLU A 201 -0.68 1.77 20.35
CA GLU A 201 -1.49 0.56 20.45
C GLU A 201 -2.99 0.88 20.46
N ARG A 202 -3.40 1.88 21.24
CA ARG A 202 -4.80 2.34 21.25
C ARG A 202 -5.24 2.84 19.88
N TYR A 203 -4.44 3.73 19.28
CA TYR A 203 -4.75 4.26 17.95
C TYR A 203 -4.87 3.15 16.91
N ALA A 204 -3.95 2.18 16.91
CA ALA A 204 -3.99 1.03 16.00
C ALA A 204 -5.27 0.21 16.17
N LYS A 205 -5.66 -0.07 17.42
CA LYS A 205 -6.90 -0.78 17.74
C LYS A 205 -8.15 0.00 17.31
N ASP A 206 -8.18 1.30 17.57
CA ASP A 206 -9.30 2.18 17.21
C ASP A 206 -9.48 2.25 15.69
N GLN A 207 -8.38 2.34 14.92
CA GLN A 207 -8.46 2.35 13.47
C GLN A 207 -8.97 1.02 12.90
N VAL A 208 -8.53 -0.11 13.44
CA VAL A 208 -9.04 -1.44 13.04
C VAL A 208 -10.53 -1.58 13.38
N ASN A 209 -10.95 -1.14 14.56
CA ASN A 209 -12.37 -1.15 14.97
C ASN A 209 -13.22 -0.22 14.08
N ALA A 210 -12.66 0.85 13.56
CA ALA A 210 -13.30 1.74 12.59
C ALA A 210 -13.34 1.17 11.16
N GLY A 211 -12.77 -0.03 10.93
CA GLY A 211 -12.80 -0.71 9.63
C GLY A 211 -11.60 -0.46 8.72
N PHE A 212 -10.56 0.25 9.18
CA PHE A 212 -9.33 0.43 8.42
C PHE A 212 -8.44 -0.81 8.45
N GLU A 213 -7.59 -1.00 7.45
CA GLU A 213 -6.67 -2.14 7.37
C GLU A 213 -5.62 -2.20 8.52
N GLY A 214 -5.44 -1.12 9.25
CA GLY A 214 -4.42 -0.92 10.25
C GLY A 214 -3.95 0.52 10.27
N ILE A 215 -2.67 0.76 10.50
CA ILE A 215 -2.09 2.11 10.54
C ILE A 215 -0.81 2.24 9.73
N MET A 216 -0.53 3.46 9.30
CA MET A 216 0.77 3.88 8.79
C MET A 216 1.53 4.61 9.89
N ILE A 217 2.83 4.33 10.00
CA ILE A 217 3.75 4.89 10.98
C ILE A 217 4.88 5.56 10.21
N LYS A 218 4.92 6.90 10.23
CA LYS A 218 5.87 7.67 9.42
C LYS A 218 6.86 8.42 10.31
N ASN A 219 8.14 8.38 9.96
CA ASN A 219 9.16 9.16 10.65
C ASN A 219 9.06 10.63 10.25
N VAL A 220 8.84 11.52 11.24
CA VAL A 220 8.62 12.96 11.02
C VAL A 220 9.87 13.69 10.54
N ASP A 221 11.05 13.18 10.84
CA ASP A 221 12.34 13.77 10.47
C ASP A 221 12.89 13.23 9.14
N ALA A 222 12.15 12.31 8.50
CA ALA A 222 12.62 11.68 7.29
C ALA A 222 12.29 12.48 6.02
N PRO A 223 13.18 12.46 5.01
CA PRO A 223 12.91 12.99 3.68
C PRO A 223 11.88 12.14 2.94
N TYR A 224 11.50 12.58 1.73
CA TYR A 224 10.77 11.76 0.77
C TYR A 224 11.73 11.07 -0.18
N GLU A 225 11.60 9.76 -0.37
CA GLU A 225 12.42 8.99 -1.32
C GLU A 225 11.54 8.03 -2.14
N CYS A 226 11.67 8.06 -3.45
CA CYS A 226 10.90 7.20 -4.38
C CYS A 226 11.34 5.74 -4.34
N LYS A 227 11.48 5.19 -3.14
CA LYS A 227 11.87 3.78 -2.92
C LYS A 227 11.23 3.21 -1.65
N ARG A 228 11.39 1.91 -1.45
CA ARG A 228 11.01 1.25 -0.20
C ARG A 228 12.11 1.44 0.84
N ASN A 229 11.71 1.97 1.99
CA ASN A 229 12.57 2.16 3.16
C ASN A 229 11.75 2.11 4.47
N THR A 230 12.40 2.36 5.60
CA THR A 230 11.79 2.38 6.94
C THR A 230 11.26 3.75 7.35
N PHE A 231 11.37 4.78 6.50
CA PHE A 231 10.79 6.10 6.78
C PHE A 231 9.28 6.04 6.92
N TRP A 232 8.66 5.16 6.13
CA TRP A 232 7.26 4.77 6.27
C TRP A 232 7.18 3.30 6.64
N MET A 233 6.46 3.00 7.69
CA MET A 233 6.17 1.66 8.12
C MET A 233 4.66 1.45 8.14
N LYS A 234 4.23 0.22 7.96
CA LYS A 234 2.84 -0.19 8.06
C LYS A 234 2.70 -1.23 9.16
N TRP A 235 1.68 -1.07 9.96
CA TRP A 235 1.22 -2.05 10.91
C TRP A 235 -0.18 -2.51 10.51
N LYS A 236 -0.40 -3.80 10.53
CA LYS A 236 -1.70 -4.43 10.32
C LYS A 236 -1.91 -5.46 11.42
N PRO A 237 -3.15 -5.64 11.91
CA PRO A 237 -3.45 -6.77 12.76
C PRO A 237 -3.16 -8.06 11.99
N THR A 238 -2.77 -9.08 12.71
CA THR A 238 -2.67 -10.44 12.19
C THR A 238 -3.58 -11.34 12.99
N ILE A 239 -4.25 -12.25 12.31
CA ILE A 239 -5.15 -13.25 12.89
C ILE A 239 -4.43 -14.58 12.74
N THR A 240 -4.46 -15.39 13.80
CA THR A 240 -3.98 -16.76 13.77
C THR A 240 -5.16 -17.70 13.75
N VAL A 241 -5.19 -18.62 12.80
CA VAL A 241 -6.25 -19.63 12.62
C VAL A 241 -5.60 -21.01 12.58
N ASP A 242 -6.20 -21.98 13.28
CA ASP A 242 -5.77 -23.37 13.25
C ASP A 242 -6.68 -24.17 12.31
N LEU A 243 -6.13 -24.72 11.22
CA LEU A 243 -6.88 -25.53 10.24
C LEU A 243 -6.18 -26.86 9.99
N GLU A 244 -6.97 -27.87 9.63
CA GLU A 244 -6.46 -29.17 9.23
C GLU A 244 -5.94 -29.12 7.78
N VAL A 245 -4.83 -29.77 7.51
CA VAL A 245 -4.30 -30.00 6.15
C VAL A 245 -5.10 -31.12 5.50
N VAL A 246 -5.91 -30.78 4.54
CA VAL A 246 -6.75 -31.74 3.78
C VAL A 246 -6.15 -32.15 2.44
N GLY A 247 -5.08 -31.48 2.03
CA GLY A 247 -4.38 -31.78 0.79
C GLY A 247 -3.09 -30.98 0.61
N VAL A 248 -2.35 -31.30 -0.44
CA VAL A 248 -1.12 -30.61 -0.84
C VAL A 248 -1.12 -30.36 -2.33
N GLU A 249 -0.59 -29.22 -2.75
CA GLU A 249 -0.43 -28.85 -4.17
C GLU A 249 1.04 -28.74 -4.54
N GLU A 250 1.38 -29.20 -5.72
CA GLU A 250 2.72 -29.03 -6.29
C GLU A 250 2.96 -27.57 -6.68
N GLY A 251 4.16 -27.09 -6.47
CA GLY A 251 4.56 -25.76 -6.88
C GLY A 251 4.75 -25.64 -8.39
N THR A 252 4.76 -24.39 -8.87
CA THR A 252 5.02 -24.06 -10.26
C THR A 252 6.31 -23.24 -10.41
N GLY A 253 6.85 -23.17 -11.62
CA GLY A 253 8.06 -22.40 -11.92
C GLY A 253 9.26 -22.90 -11.10
N ARG A 254 9.84 -22.04 -10.27
CA ARG A 254 11.00 -22.41 -9.44
C ARG A 254 10.69 -23.47 -8.36
N ASN A 255 9.43 -23.67 -8.04
CA ASN A 255 8.97 -24.64 -7.03
C ASN A 255 8.42 -25.92 -7.68
N LEU A 256 8.64 -26.17 -8.95
CA LEU A 256 8.29 -27.43 -9.61
C LEU A 256 9.02 -28.60 -8.92
N GLY A 257 8.30 -29.67 -8.62
CA GLY A 257 8.84 -30.81 -7.85
C GLY A 257 8.91 -30.58 -6.33
N ARG A 258 8.34 -29.48 -5.84
CA ARG A 258 8.35 -29.07 -4.42
C ARG A 258 6.94 -28.69 -3.98
N LEU A 259 6.73 -28.51 -2.67
CA LEU A 259 5.47 -28.00 -2.14
C LEU A 259 5.16 -26.62 -2.70
N GLY A 260 4.01 -26.46 -3.35
CA GLY A 260 3.41 -25.20 -3.76
C GLY A 260 2.58 -24.60 -2.63
N ALA A 261 1.58 -25.36 -2.16
CA ALA A 261 0.70 -24.95 -1.08
C ALA A 261 0.20 -26.15 -0.26
N LEU A 262 -0.12 -25.92 1.02
CA LEU A 262 -0.99 -26.79 1.81
C LEU A 262 -2.43 -26.36 1.54
N VAL A 263 -3.31 -27.32 1.24
CA VAL A 263 -4.76 -27.10 1.20
C VAL A 263 -5.29 -27.34 2.60
N CYS A 264 -5.79 -26.29 3.24
CA CYS A 264 -6.23 -26.32 4.62
C CYS A 264 -7.73 -26.06 4.71
N ALA A 265 -8.44 -26.79 5.57
CA ALA A 265 -9.85 -26.62 5.82
C ALA A 265 -10.17 -26.83 7.30
N GLY A 266 -11.26 -26.21 7.77
CA GLY A 266 -11.73 -26.35 9.13
C GLY A 266 -12.66 -25.22 9.51
N GLU A 267 -13.06 -25.21 10.79
CA GLU A 267 -13.91 -24.18 11.37
C GLU A 267 -13.11 -23.31 12.36
N ASP A 268 -13.29 -22.02 12.29
CA ASP A 268 -12.79 -21.05 13.26
C ASP A 268 -13.86 -20.01 13.55
N ASP A 269 -14.23 -19.88 14.82
CA ASP A 269 -15.26 -18.94 15.29
C ASP A 269 -16.59 -19.04 14.49
N GLY A 270 -17.07 -20.28 14.24
CA GLY A 270 -18.30 -20.56 13.50
C GLY A 270 -18.21 -20.29 12.00
N LYS A 271 -17.02 -20.13 11.45
CA LYS A 271 -16.77 -19.89 10.01
C LYS A 271 -16.08 -21.10 9.38
N GLU A 272 -16.73 -21.72 8.42
CA GLU A 272 -16.09 -22.75 7.60
C GLU A 272 -15.08 -22.11 6.65
N ILE A 273 -13.80 -22.41 6.82
CA ILE A 273 -12.68 -21.83 6.09
C ILE A 273 -12.05 -22.91 5.22
N THR A 274 -11.84 -22.60 3.96
CA THR A 274 -10.98 -23.37 3.05
C THR A 274 -10.00 -22.45 2.37
N VAL A 275 -8.71 -22.83 2.39
CA VAL A 275 -7.64 -21.95 1.88
C VAL A 275 -6.40 -22.72 1.42
N ASN A 276 -5.76 -22.24 0.37
CA ASN A 276 -4.44 -22.68 -0.06
C ASN A 276 -3.36 -21.82 0.59
N VAL A 277 -2.53 -22.42 1.43
CA VAL A 277 -1.43 -21.77 2.12
C VAL A 277 -0.13 -22.01 1.37
N GLY A 278 0.27 -21.04 0.55
CA GLY A 278 1.46 -21.13 -0.32
C GLY A 278 2.68 -20.35 0.17
N SER A 279 2.61 -19.68 1.32
CA SER A 279 3.68 -18.86 1.89
C SER A 279 3.96 -19.22 3.34
N GLY A 280 5.12 -18.76 3.86
CA GLY A 280 5.59 -19.10 5.20
C GLY A 280 6.56 -20.28 5.24
N PHE A 281 6.90 -20.86 4.10
CA PHE A 281 7.83 -21.98 3.97
C PHE A 281 9.19 -21.53 3.47
N SER A 282 10.25 -22.07 4.07
CA SER A 282 11.59 -22.04 3.48
C SER A 282 11.70 -23.04 2.31
N ASP A 283 12.76 -22.94 1.53
CA ASP A 283 13.02 -23.92 0.46
C ASP A 283 13.21 -25.34 1.04
N ILE A 284 13.82 -25.47 2.22
CA ILE A 284 14.00 -26.75 2.93
C ILE A 284 12.64 -27.31 3.38
N ASP A 285 11.77 -26.47 3.93
CA ASP A 285 10.41 -26.90 4.29
C ASP A 285 9.64 -27.43 3.08
N ARG A 286 9.75 -26.74 1.94
CA ARG A 286 9.06 -27.16 0.70
C ARG A 286 9.55 -28.52 0.21
N ASP A 287 10.85 -28.77 0.26
CA ASP A 287 11.42 -30.06 -0.13
C ASP A 287 10.97 -31.18 0.81
N SER A 288 11.09 -30.96 2.12
CA SER A 288 10.75 -31.96 3.15
C SER A 288 9.24 -32.27 3.14
N LEU A 289 8.39 -31.24 3.13
CA LEU A 289 6.93 -31.41 3.15
C LEU A 289 6.40 -32.05 1.87
N TRP A 290 7.07 -31.83 0.71
CA TRP A 290 6.71 -32.48 -0.53
C TRP A 290 7.13 -33.94 -0.58
N ALA A 291 8.31 -34.27 -0.07
CA ALA A 291 8.79 -35.65 0.04
C ALA A 291 7.85 -36.47 0.93
N ASP A 292 7.46 -35.91 2.08
CA ASP A 292 6.60 -36.55 3.08
C ASP A 292 5.13 -36.12 2.99
N ARG A 293 4.65 -35.71 1.82
CA ARG A 293 3.34 -35.08 1.62
C ARG A 293 2.15 -35.84 2.18
N ASN A 294 2.22 -37.19 2.21
CA ASN A 294 1.16 -38.00 2.79
C ASN A 294 1.14 -37.95 4.32
N MET A 295 2.27 -37.58 4.95
CA MET A 295 2.39 -37.49 6.41
C MET A 295 1.92 -36.16 6.98
N VAL A 296 1.66 -35.16 6.13
CA VAL A 296 1.16 -33.85 6.57
C VAL A 296 -0.35 -33.73 6.49
N ILE A 297 -1.01 -34.56 5.68
CA ILE A 297 -2.48 -34.62 5.60
C ILE A 297 -3.04 -35.09 6.95
N GLY A 298 -4.08 -34.43 7.43
CA GLY A 298 -4.69 -34.66 8.75
C GLY A 298 -3.98 -33.94 9.92
N LYS A 299 -2.86 -33.26 9.68
CA LYS A 299 -2.22 -32.43 10.71
C LYS A 299 -2.87 -31.06 10.80
N THR A 300 -3.05 -30.56 12.00
CA THR A 300 -3.45 -29.19 12.25
C THR A 300 -2.27 -28.26 12.06
N CYS A 301 -2.45 -27.19 11.29
CA CYS A 301 -1.45 -26.14 11.12
C CYS A 301 -1.97 -24.79 11.61
N GLU A 302 -1.07 -24.04 12.25
CA GLU A 302 -1.26 -22.66 12.62
C GLU A 302 -0.95 -21.76 11.42
N ILE A 303 -1.95 -20.96 11.02
CA ILE A 303 -1.88 -20.09 9.85
C ILE A 303 -2.07 -18.65 10.30
N LEU A 304 -1.11 -17.79 9.96
CA LEU A 304 -1.22 -16.36 10.15
C LEU A 304 -1.84 -15.73 8.90
N CYS A 305 -2.83 -14.85 9.08
CA CYS A 305 -3.44 -14.12 7.97
C CYS A 305 -3.74 -12.67 8.35
N ASP A 306 -4.01 -11.83 7.34
CA ASP A 306 -4.36 -10.43 7.56
C ASP A 306 -5.85 -10.28 7.94
N VAL A 307 -6.74 -11.08 7.31
CA VAL A 307 -8.18 -11.03 7.56
C VAL A 307 -8.86 -12.31 7.05
N ILE A 308 -9.96 -12.71 7.70
CA ILE A 308 -10.89 -13.75 7.22
C ILE A 308 -11.88 -13.07 6.26
N THR A 309 -11.96 -13.53 5.02
CA THR A 309 -12.83 -12.99 3.97
C THR A 309 -13.97 -13.94 3.65
N ARG A 310 -15.18 -13.41 3.40
CA ARG A 310 -16.32 -14.18 2.97
C ARG A 310 -16.34 -14.28 1.44
N ASN A 311 -16.48 -15.48 0.91
CA ASN A 311 -16.63 -15.77 -0.51
C ASN A 311 -18.08 -15.54 -0.97
N MET A 312 -18.29 -15.46 -2.30
CA MET A 312 -19.63 -15.25 -2.87
C MET A 312 -20.58 -16.44 -2.64
N ASP A 313 -20.05 -17.63 -2.44
CA ASP A 313 -20.79 -18.86 -2.12
C ASP A 313 -21.15 -19.00 -0.64
N GLY A 314 -20.74 -18.04 0.19
CA GLY A 314 -21.03 -18.01 1.62
C GLY A 314 -19.95 -18.65 2.50
N THR A 315 -18.99 -19.38 1.92
CA THR A 315 -17.81 -19.91 2.62
C THR A 315 -16.81 -18.81 2.96
N TYR A 316 -15.79 -19.14 3.75
CA TYR A 316 -14.75 -18.19 4.13
C TYR A 316 -13.37 -18.62 3.62
N SER A 317 -12.49 -17.66 3.44
CA SER A 317 -11.10 -17.87 3.10
C SER A 317 -10.21 -16.89 3.87
N LEU A 318 -8.90 -17.05 3.77
CA LEU A 318 -7.92 -16.20 4.44
C LEU A 318 -7.19 -15.31 3.43
N ARG A 319 -7.08 -14.02 3.73
CA ARG A 319 -6.30 -13.08 2.91
C ARG A 319 -4.83 -13.10 3.35
N PHE A 320 -3.93 -13.37 2.43
CA PHE A 320 -2.49 -13.50 2.64
C PHE A 320 -2.11 -14.55 3.71
N PRO A 321 -2.57 -15.80 3.55
CA PRO A 321 -2.27 -16.85 4.51
C PRO A 321 -0.77 -17.20 4.50
N ARG A 322 -0.22 -17.41 5.68
CA ARG A 322 1.19 -17.77 5.90
C ARG A 322 1.24 -18.92 6.89
N PHE A 323 1.89 -20.01 6.52
CA PHE A 323 2.18 -21.10 7.43
C PHE A 323 3.11 -20.63 8.55
N VAL A 324 2.79 -20.98 9.79
CA VAL A 324 3.60 -20.70 10.98
C VAL A 324 4.26 -22.00 11.43
N ARG A 325 3.47 -23.01 11.77
CA ARG A 325 3.93 -24.32 12.25
C ARG A 325 2.80 -25.34 12.23
N PHE A 326 3.15 -26.62 12.37
CA PHE A 326 2.19 -27.63 12.74
C PHE A 326 1.94 -27.61 14.26
N ARG A 327 0.68 -27.81 14.63
CA ARG A 327 0.28 -27.93 16.04
C ARG A 327 0.56 -29.37 16.48
N LEU A 328 1.35 -29.52 17.55
CA LEU A 328 1.67 -30.82 18.15
C LEU A 328 0.73 -31.14 19.32
N ASP A 329 -0.06 -30.16 19.74
CA ASP A 329 -0.95 -30.13 20.89
C ASP A 329 -2.43 -30.29 20.51
N LYS A 330 -2.70 -30.48 19.23
CA LYS A 330 -4.05 -30.69 18.67
C LYS A 330 -4.07 -31.83 17.68
#